data_e8eb8c4f0d5689d08b3586133a2287f7
#
_entry.id   e8eb8c4f0d5689d08b3586133a2287f7
#
_cell.length_a   1.000
_cell.length_b   1.000
_cell.length_c   1.000
_cell.angle_alpha   90.00
_cell.angle_beta   90.00
_cell.angle_gamma   90.00
#
_symmetry.space_group_name_H-M   'P 1'
#
loop_
_entity.id
_entity.type
_entity.pdbx_description
1 polymer ?
#
loop_
_entity_poly.entity_id
_entity_poly.type
_entity_poly.pdbx_seq_one_letter_code
_entity_poly.pdbx_strand_id
1 'polypeptide(L)'
;MGMCSLRGWKGVLGRKLFVFATILFVASIVYFYIDFPLKISNRILENGYHQHEDDVYNYEEIIQKEEGQAISFNKSSNDVIVFVHIQKTAGTTFEKFLVRYQQSLPCKCQAHKKRCNCGRNASNETWLFSRYSTGWVCGLHADFTELVVNSCVQRVLDKQAGHKKRRNYFYTTFLRNPTDRFISEFRHVQRGATWISSKHVCDGKPASINDLPTCFDPRIGWEGVSLEEFISCPYNLAFNRQTRMLSNLSLVGCYEHLRKPSYEQDKIMMESAKQNLRQVFYSDYYTQVKKR
;
A
#
# COMPACT_ATOMS: atom_id res chain seq x y z
N MET A 1 66.37 44.50 14.30
CA MET A 1 66.15 43.32 13.49
C MET A 1 65.03 42.52 14.10
N GLY A 2 63.77 42.74 13.72
CA GLY A 2 62.61 42.14 14.33
C GLY A 2 62.05 41.07 13.42
N MET A 3 61.99 39.85 13.90
CA MET A 3 61.23 38.74 13.28
C MET A 3 59.79 38.83 13.82
N CYS A 4 58.87 39.29 12.96
CA CYS A 4 57.44 39.38 13.27
C CYS A 4 56.82 37.98 13.12
N SER A 5 56.23 37.46 14.19
CA SER A 5 55.63 36.12 14.28
C SER A 5 54.34 36.02 13.52
N LEU A 6 54.31 35.25 12.44
CA LEU A 6 53.14 34.92 11.61
C LEU A 6 52.25 33.78 12.17
N ARG A 7 52.33 33.45 13.45
CA ARG A 7 51.60 32.30 14.05
C ARG A 7 50.14 32.57 14.49
N GLY A 8 49.70 33.82 14.56
CA GLY A 8 48.35 34.17 15.07
C GLY A 8 47.18 34.00 14.08
N TRP A 9 47.40 34.08 12.79
CA TRP A 9 46.36 34.17 11.79
C TRP A 9 45.75 32.85 11.33
N LYS A 10 46.48 31.74 11.43
CA LYS A 10 45.96 30.41 10.99
C LYS A 10 44.89 29.86 11.94
N GLY A 11 44.91 30.21 13.22
CA GLY A 11 43.94 29.72 14.22
C GLY A 11 42.57 30.36 14.12
N VAL A 12 42.51 31.65 13.79
CA VAL A 12 41.23 32.40 13.70
C VAL A 12 40.49 32.07 12.41
N LEU A 13 41.18 31.90 11.31
CA LEU A 13 40.58 31.52 10.02
C LEU A 13 40.06 30.06 10.06
N GLY A 14 40.79 29.15 10.67
CA GLY A 14 40.34 27.77 10.88
C GLY A 14 39.13 27.65 11.78
N ARG A 15 39.02 28.42 12.85
CA ARG A 15 37.81 28.46 13.71
C ARG A 15 36.60 29.00 12.97
N LYS A 16 36.74 30.06 12.20
CA LYS A 16 35.64 30.62 11.40
C LYS A 16 35.15 29.66 10.33
N LEU A 17 36.06 28.95 9.64
CA LEU A 17 35.72 27.92 8.68
C LEU A 17 35.00 26.73 9.32
N PHE A 18 35.46 26.30 10.50
CA PHE A 18 34.82 25.20 11.24
C PHE A 18 33.39 25.58 11.70
N VAL A 19 33.20 26.78 12.25
CA VAL A 19 31.87 27.28 12.63
C VAL A 19 30.95 27.38 11.41
N PHE A 20 31.46 27.85 10.27
CA PHE A 20 30.67 27.94 9.03
C PHE A 20 30.27 26.55 8.50
N ALA A 21 31.18 25.58 8.53
CA ALA A 21 30.91 24.20 8.13
C ALA A 21 29.87 23.52 9.06
N THR A 22 29.95 23.77 10.39
CA THR A 22 28.94 23.26 11.34
C THR A 22 27.57 23.89 11.13
N ILE A 23 27.48 25.18 10.83
CA ILE A 23 26.21 25.84 10.53
C ILE A 23 25.60 25.27 9.26
N LEU A 24 26.38 25.08 8.19
CA LEU A 24 25.89 24.46 6.96
C LEU A 24 25.43 23.02 7.15
N PHE A 25 26.14 22.25 7.97
CA PHE A 25 25.77 20.88 8.30
C PHE A 25 24.47 20.82 9.10
N VAL A 26 24.29 21.67 10.12
CA VAL A 26 23.04 21.76 10.87
C VAL A 26 21.88 22.24 9.98
N ALA A 27 22.13 23.25 9.13
CA ALA A 27 21.14 23.73 8.18
C ALA A 27 20.71 22.63 7.18
N SER A 28 21.65 21.79 6.71
CA SER A 28 21.31 20.66 5.85
C SER A 28 20.51 19.58 6.60
N ILE A 29 20.80 19.33 7.86
CA ILE A 29 20.01 18.41 8.70
C ILE A 29 18.58 18.95 8.86
N VAL A 30 18.43 20.22 9.23
CA VAL A 30 17.11 20.87 9.37
C VAL A 30 16.33 20.79 8.04
N TYR A 31 16.98 21.12 6.92
CA TYR A 31 16.35 21.04 5.61
C TYR A 31 15.90 19.62 5.27
N PHE A 32 16.76 18.61 5.46
CA PHE A 32 16.44 17.22 5.10
C PHE A 32 15.44 16.55 6.05
N TYR A 33 15.44 16.91 7.33
CA TYR A 33 14.58 16.23 8.31
C TYR A 33 13.29 16.99 8.65
N ILE A 34 13.24 18.30 8.42
CA ILE A 34 12.08 19.14 8.78
C ILE A 34 11.45 19.76 7.53
N ASP A 35 12.17 20.58 6.76
CA ASP A 35 11.59 21.33 5.63
C ASP A 35 11.25 20.45 4.42
N PHE A 36 12.10 19.48 4.13
CA PHE A 36 11.88 18.60 2.99
C PHE A 36 10.65 17.71 3.14
N PRO A 37 10.40 17.03 4.29
CA PRO A 37 9.16 16.30 4.53
C PRO A 37 7.92 17.18 4.50
N LEU A 38 7.99 18.43 5.05
CA LEU A 38 6.87 19.38 5.03
C LEU A 38 6.51 19.83 3.62
N LYS A 39 7.50 20.15 2.77
CA LYS A 39 7.27 20.51 1.36
C LYS A 39 6.68 19.37 0.55
N ILE A 40 7.10 18.12 0.82
CA ILE A 40 6.53 16.93 0.19
C ILE A 40 5.09 16.73 0.64
N SER A 41 4.82 16.85 1.93
CA SER A 41 3.47 16.73 2.48
C SER A 41 2.53 17.73 1.82
N ASN A 42 2.95 19.00 1.71
CA ASN A 42 2.15 20.04 1.07
C ASN A 42 1.94 19.78 -0.43
N ARG A 43 2.97 19.36 -1.19
CA ARG A 43 2.81 19.03 -2.61
C ARG A 43 1.95 17.78 -2.85
N ILE A 44 2.04 16.79 -1.97
CA ILE A 44 1.16 15.61 -2.03
C ILE A 44 -0.30 16.05 -1.75
N LEU A 45 -0.49 17.00 -0.85
CA LEU A 45 -1.80 17.59 -0.55
C LEU A 45 -2.30 18.46 -1.71
N GLU A 46 -1.46 19.31 -2.32
CA GLU A 46 -1.83 20.17 -3.45
C GLU A 46 -2.18 19.39 -4.72
N ASN A 47 -1.48 18.30 -5.00
CA ASN A 47 -1.74 17.45 -6.18
C ASN A 47 -2.80 16.35 -5.95
N GLY A 48 -3.20 16.11 -4.70
CA GLY A 48 -4.13 15.06 -4.32
C GLY A 48 -5.37 15.50 -3.57
N TYR A 49 -5.43 16.75 -3.09
CA TYR A 49 -6.54 17.24 -2.28
C TYR A 49 -6.77 18.73 -2.53
N HIS A 50 -7.83 19.06 -3.25
CA HIS A 50 -8.55 20.29 -2.96
C HIS A 50 -9.26 20.08 -1.62
N GLN A 51 -8.72 20.69 -0.57
CA GLN A 51 -9.29 20.70 0.76
C GLN A 51 -10.65 21.42 0.71
N HIS A 52 -11.75 20.68 0.89
CA HIS A 52 -13.00 21.25 1.38
C HIS A 52 -12.89 21.22 2.92
N GLU A 53 -12.93 22.37 3.55
CA GLU A 53 -12.74 22.61 4.99
C GLU A 53 -13.87 22.04 5.88
N ASP A 54 -14.92 21.45 5.30
CA ASP A 54 -16.16 21.09 6.01
C ASP A 54 -16.32 19.61 6.36
N ASP A 55 -15.39 18.74 5.98
CA ASP A 55 -15.46 17.30 6.30
C ASP A 55 -14.42 16.89 7.36
N VAL A 56 -14.48 17.47 8.55
CA VAL A 56 -13.90 16.85 9.74
C VAL A 56 -14.80 15.66 10.10
N TYR A 57 -14.56 14.53 9.45
CA TYR A 57 -15.23 13.28 9.80
C TYR A 57 -14.93 12.95 11.27
N ASN A 58 -15.98 13.00 12.07
CA ASN A 58 -15.91 12.53 13.46
C ASN A 58 -15.66 11.02 13.45
N TYR A 59 -14.40 10.65 13.59
CA TYR A 59 -13.92 9.26 13.53
C TYR A 59 -14.58 8.39 14.61
N GLU A 60 -15.06 9.00 15.69
CA GLU A 60 -15.74 8.32 16.80
C GLU A 60 -17.17 7.94 16.44
N GLU A 61 -17.83 8.69 15.56
CA GLU A 61 -19.18 8.38 15.11
C GLU A 61 -19.25 7.17 14.18
N ILE A 62 -18.16 6.89 13.45
CA ILE A 62 -18.03 5.70 12.60
C ILE A 62 -17.84 4.44 13.46
N ILE A 63 -17.16 4.54 14.60
CA ILE A 63 -16.89 3.41 15.50
C ILE A 63 -18.13 3.04 16.31
N GLN A 64 -18.95 4.00 16.71
CA GLN A 64 -20.14 3.75 17.55
C GLN A 64 -21.32 3.12 16.82
N LYS A 65 -21.34 3.11 15.50
CA LYS A 65 -22.49 2.64 14.70
C LYS A 65 -22.48 1.14 14.37
N GLU A 66 -21.42 0.41 14.68
CA GLU A 66 -21.24 -1.02 14.32
C GLU A 66 -20.95 -1.95 15.51
N GLU A 67 -21.59 -1.76 16.65
CA GLU A 67 -21.73 -2.83 17.64
C GLU A 67 -22.78 -3.88 17.21
N GLY A 68 -22.77 -4.23 15.91
CA GLY A 68 -23.54 -5.34 15.37
C GLY A 68 -22.70 -6.59 15.34
N GLN A 69 -23.16 -7.63 15.97
CA GLN A 69 -22.67 -9.02 16.07
C GLN A 69 -21.31 -9.28 15.44
N ALA A 70 -20.28 -9.42 16.29
CA ALA A 70 -18.96 -9.86 15.87
C ALA A 70 -19.09 -11.19 15.12
N ILE A 71 -19.03 -11.15 13.79
CA ILE A 71 -19.00 -12.36 12.99
C ILE A 71 -17.65 -13.03 13.25
N SER A 72 -17.60 -14.13 13.95
CA SER A 72 -16.39 -14.85 14.26
C SER A 72 -16.01 -15.81 13.13
N PHE A 73 -14.73 -15.83 12.77
CA PHE A 73 -14.18 -16.79 11.84
C PHE A 73 -14.31 -18.22 12.40
N ASN A 74 -15.02 -19.08 11.70
CA ASN A 74 -15.22 -20.47 12.10
C ASN A 74 -14.21 -21.40 11.40
N LYS A 75 -13.32 -21.98 12.17
CA LYS A 75 -12.27 -22.89 11.69
C LYS A 75 -12.81 -24.15 11.01
N SER A 76 -13.98 -24.62 11.45
CA SER A 76 -14.62 -25.87 10.97
C SER A 76 -15.59 -25.63 9.83
N SER A 77 -15.87 -24.37 9.48
CA SER A 77 -16.75 -23.99 8.38
C SER A 77 -15.98 -23.79 7.06
N ASN A 78 -16.70 -23.30 6.05
CA ASN A 78 -16.14 -22.90 4.77
C ASN A 78 -15.62 -21.46 4.75
N ASP A 79 -15.26 -20.91 5.89
CA ASP A 79 -14.78 -19.54 6.02
C ASP A 79 -13.36 -19.38 5.47
N VAL A 80 -13.12 -18.35 4.69
CA VAL A 80 -11.83 -18.07 4.07
C VAL A 80 -11.38 -16.66 4.39
N ILE A 81 -10.21 -16.51 5.00
CA ILE A 81 -9.56 -15.22 5.13
C ILE A 81 -8.94 -14.84 3.80
N VAL A 82 -9.29 -13.68 3.27
CA VAL A 82 -8.73 -13.11 2.05
C VAL A 82 -7.92 -11.88 2.41
N PHE A 83 -6.61 -11.94 2.22
CA PHE A 83 -5.75 -10.79 2.51
C PHE A 83 -5.54 -9.92 1.28
N VAL A 84 -6.09 -8.72 1.28
CA VAL A 84 -5.88 -7.73 0.23
C VAL A 84 -4.54 -7.03 0.48
N HIS A 85 -3.57 -7.36 -0.37
CA HIS A 85 -2.18 -6.92 -0.18
C HIS A 85 -1.93 -5.54 -0.77
N ILE A 86 -2.18 -4.49 0.00
CA ILE A 86 -1.80 -3.12 -0.37
C ILE A 86 -0.28 -2.96 -0.24
N GLN A 87 0.35 -2.35 -1.24
CA GLN A 87 1.81 -2.15 -1.25
C GLN A 87 2.25 -1.20 -0.14
N LYS A 88 3.32 -1.59 0.55
CA LYS A 88 4.02 -0.78 1.57
C LYS A 88 3.21 -0.50 2.85
N THR A 89 2.26 -1.37 3.17
CA THR A 89 1.50 -1.35 4.43
C THR A 89 1.92 -2.44 5.42
N ALA A 90 3.09 -3.05 5.26
CA ALA A 90 3.61 -4.19 6.04
C ALA A 90 2.91 -5.54 5.77
N GLY A 91 2.04 -5.65 4.75
CA GLY A 91 1.31 -6.88 4.43
C GLY A 91 2.20 -8.10 4.27
N THR A 92 3.38 -7.97 3.64
CA THR A 92 4.34 -9.07 3.48
C THR A 92 4.76 -9.70 4.83
N THR A 93 5.01 -8.88 5.85
CA THR A 93 5.38 -9.36 7.19
C THR A 93 4.22 -10.07 7.85
N PHE A 94 3.03 -9.50 7.76
CA PHE A 94 1.83 -10.09 8.32
C PHE A 94 1.46 -11.43 7.68
N GLU A 95 1.44 -11.52 6.36
CA GLU A 95 1.14 -12.78 5.66
C GLU A 95 2.15 -13.88 5.99
N LYS A 96 3.45 -13.53 6.11
CA LYS A 96 4.46 -14.48 6.59
C LYS A 96 4.19 -14.96 8.01
N PHE A 97 3.74 -14.05 8.88
CA PHE A 97 3.37 -14.38 10.24
C PHE A 97 2.17 -15.33 10.25
N LEU A 98 1.11 -15.03 9.49
CA LEU A 98 -0.08 -15.88 9.41
C LEU A 98 0.25 -17.32 9.02
N VAL A 99 1.05 -17.53 7.95
CA VAL A 99 1.34 -18.88 7.46
C VAL A 99 2.30 -19.67 8.35
N ARG A 100 3.10 -19.00 9.20
CA ARG A 100 4.13 -19.66 10.00
C ARG A 100 3.76 -19.85 11.47
N TYR A 101 2.97 -18.93 12.02
CA TYR A 101 2.77 -18.85 13.48
C TYR A 101 1.32 -19.03 13.92
N GLN A 102 0.38 -19.16 12.97
CA GLN A 102 -1.02 -19.45 13.32
C GLN A 102 -1.15 -20.89 13.83
N GLN A 103 -1.39 -21.03 15.13
CA GLN A 103 -1.43 -22.36 15.79
C GLN A 103 -2.76 -23.08 15.58
N SER A 104 -3.86 -22.33 15.54
CA SER A 104 -5.20 -22.92 15.49
C SER A 104 -5.58 -23.50 14.13
N LEU A 105 -4.96 -23.03 13.05
CA LEU A 105 -5.05 -23.55 11.68
C LEU A 105 -3.66 -23.50 11.04
N PRO A 106 -2.77 -24.42 11.38
CA PRO A 106 -1.39 -24.37 10.92
C PRO A 106 -1.30 -24.61 9.42
N CYS A 107 -0.51 -23.78 8.74
CA CYS A 107 -0.11 -24.03 7.37
C CYS A 107 1.13 -24.94 7.31
N LYS A 108 1.17 -25.85 6.36
CA LYS A 108 2.33 -26.71 6.10
C LYS A 108 3.30 -25.97 5.18
N CYS A 109 4.39 -25.43 5.73
CA CYS A 109 5.43 -24.71 4.99
C CYS A 109 6.63 -25.62 4.74
N GLN A 110 7.08 -25.74 3.49
CA GLN A 110 8.28 -26.48 3.12
C GLN A 110 9.48 -25.53 3.05
N ALA A 111 10.66 -26.04 3.43
CA ALA A 111 11.91 -25.30 3.27
C ALA A 111 12.10 -24.90 1.80
N HIS A 112 12.63 -23.71 1.56
CA HIS A 112 12.90 -23.12 0.24
C HIS A 112 11.68 -22.85 -0.64
N LYS A 113 10.44 -23.20 -0.23
CA LYS A 113 9.22 -22.80 -0.94
C LYS A 113 8.64 -21.51 -0.37
N LYS A 114 8.27 -20.58 -1.27
CA LYS A 114 7.66 -19.29 -0.87
C LYS A 114 6.21 -19.46 -0.38
N ARG A 115 5.50 -20.49 -0.87
CA ARG A 115 4.10 -20.75 -0.53
C ARG A 115 3.99 -21.90 0.46
N CYS A 116 3.05 -21.76 1.40
CA CYS A 116 2.67 -22.79 2.35
C CYS A 116 1.32 -23.38 1.96
N ASN A 117 1.08 -24.63 2.30
CA ASN A 117 -0.26 -25.23 2.17
C ASN A 117 -1.07 -24.93 3.43
N CYS A 118 -2.12 -24.11 3.28
CA CYS A 118 -3.03 -23.69 4.35
C CYS A 118 -4.39 -24.44 4.25
N GLY A 119 -4.37 -25.70 3.84
CA GLY A 119 -5.57 -26.54 3.77
C GLY A 119 -6.07 -26.96 5.15
N ARG A 120 -7.39 -27.11 5.28
CA ARG A 120 -8.02 -27.73 6.46
C ARG A 120 -7.79 -29.23 6.45
N ASN A 121 -7.58 -29.82 7.63
CA ASN A 121 -7.29 -31.24 7.72
C ASN A 121 -8.43 -32.12 7.17
N ALA A 122 -9.69 -31.71 7.35
CA ALA A 122 -10.85 -32.50 6.93
C ALA A 122 -11.18 -32.39 5.42
N SER A 123 -10.90 -31.27 4.78
CA SER A 123 -11.34 -30.99 3.39
C SER A 123 -10.22 -30.65 2.44
N ASN A 124 -9.00 -30.47 2.92
CA ASN A 124 -7.85 -29.96 2.17
C ASN A 124 -8.09 -28.60 1.48
N GLU A 125 -9.25 -27.96 1.73
CA GLU A 125 -9.55 -26.63 1.20
C GLU A 125 -8.81 -25.55 1.98
N THR A 126 -8.26 -24.57 1.29
CA THR A 126 -7.53 -23.49 1.94
C THR A 126 -8.46 -22.62 2.77
N TRP A 127 -8.03 -22.27 3.98
CA TRP A 127 -8.67 -21.30 4.85
C TRP A 127 -8.10 -19.88 4.65
N LEU A 128 -6.99 -19.75 3.93
CA LEU A 128 -6.29 -18.50 3.70
C LEU A 128 -6.05 -18.28 2.20
N PHE A 129 -6.52 -17.16 1.69
CA PHE A 129 -6.22 -16.68 0.35
C PHE A 129 -5.25 -15.50 0.45
N SER A 130 -3.97 -15.76 0.19
CA SER A 130 -2.91 -14.78 0.33
C SER A 130 -1.73 -15.10 -0.59
N ARG A 131 -0.81 -14.15 -0.72
CA ARG A 131 0.45 -14.33 -1.46
C ARG A 131 1.22 -15.59 -1.04
N TYR A 132 1.21 -15.91 0.26
CA TYR A 132 1.99 -17.02 0.81
C TYR A 132 1.22 -18.34 0.92
N SER A 133 -0.05 -18.37 0.54
CA SER A 133 -0.84 -19.60 0.43
C SER A 133 -1.17 -19.91 -1.03
N THR A 134 -1.98 -19.09 -1.69
CA THR A 134 -2.42 -19.29 -3.07
C THR A 134 -1.49 -18.67 -4.11
N GLY A 135 -0.60 -17.73 -3.70
CA GLY A 135 0.22 -16.94 -4.62
C GLY A 135 -0.57 -15.79 -5.25
N TRP A 136 -0.02 -15.24 -6.32
CA TRP A 136 -0.60 -14.10 -7.05
C TRP A 136 -1.56 -14.56 -8.17
N VAL A 137 -2.46 -15.48 -7.87
CA VAL A 137 -3.32 -16.12 -8.89
C VAL A 137 -4.36 -15.19 -9.50
N CYS A 138 -4.72 -14.09 -8.82
CA CYS A 138 -5.60 -13.03 -9.32
C CYS A 138 -4.83 -11.83 -9.88
N GLY A 139 -3.52 -11.92 -10.01
CA GLY A 139 -2.66 -10.81 -10.40
C GLY A 139 -1.78 -10.30 -9.25
N LEU A 140 -0.67 -9.67 -9.61
CA LEU A 140 0.23 -9.07 -8.65
C LEU A 140 -0.44 -7.85 -8.02
N HIS A 141 -0.70 -7.89 -6.72
CA HIS A 141 -1.42 -6.85 -6.00
C HIS A 141 -2.82 -6.56 -6.57
N ALA A 142 -3.60 -7.64 -6.82
CA ALA A 142 -4.99 -7.51 -7.21
C ALA A 142 -5.77 -6.70 -6.18
N ASP A 143 -6.58 -5.77 -6.66
CA ASP A 143 -7.41 -4.86 -5.86
C ASP A 143 -8.82 -5.44 -5.60
N PHE A 144 -9.64 -4.66 -4.93
CA PHE A 144 -11.02 -5.03 -4.62
C PHE A 144 -11.82 -5.37 -5.89
N THR A 145 -11.61 -4.65 -6.98
CA THR A 145 -12.33 -4.88 -8.24
C THR A 145 -12.07 -6.30 -8.75
N GLU A 146 -10.81 -6.74 -8.79
CA GLU A 146 -10.46 -8.07 -9.26
C GLU A 146 -10.83 -9.17 -8.26
N LEU A 147 -10.56 -8.94 -6.98
CA LEU A 147 -10.76 -9.97 -5.96
C LEU A 147 -12.23 -10.24 -5.68
N VAL A 148 -13.04 -9.17 -5.58
CA VAL A 148 -14.46 -9.23 -5.15
C VAL A 148 -15.42 -9.07 -6.32
N VAL A 149 -15.38 -7.93 -7.02
CA VAL A 149 -16.34 -7.59 -8.08
C VAL A 149 -16.25 -8.60 -9.23
N ASN A 150 -15.03 -8.88 -9.68
CA ASN A 150 -14.79 -9.90 -10.71
C ASN A 150 -14.71 -11.33 -10.17
N SER A 151 -15.02 -11.51 -8.88
CA SER A 151 -15.12 -12.85 -8.25
C SER A 151 -13.89 -13.75 -8.44
N CYS A 152 -12.68 -13.18 -8.56
CA CYS A 152 -11.48 -13.98 -8.81
C CYS A 152 -11.21 -14.97 -7.68
N VAL A 153 -11.37 -14.55 -6.41
CA VAL A 153 -11.18 -15.42 -5.25
C VAL A 153 -12.11 -16.64 -5.34
N GLN A 154 -13.39 -16.41 -5.61
CA GLN A 154 -14.37 -17.49 -5.73
C GLN A 154 -14.00 -18.45 -6.87
N ARG A 155 -13.72 -17.93 -8.07
CA ARG A 155 -13.36 -18.77 -9.23
C ARG A 155 -12.13 -19.64 -8.97
N VAL A 156 -11.10 -19.08 -8.32
CA VAL A 156 -9.87 -19.82 -8.00
C VAL A 156 -10.17 -20.95 -7.02
N LEU A 157 -10.94 -20.67 -5.96
CA LEU A 157 -11.25 -21.66 -4.94
C LEU A 157 -12.22 -22.74 -5.46
N ASP A 158 -13.18 -22.38 -6.32
CA ASP A 158 -14.07 -23.35 -6.97
C ASP A 158 -13.29 -24.26 -7.91
N LYS A 159 -12.34 -23.73 -8.68
CA LYS A 159 -11.43 -24.53 -9.51
C LYS A 159 -10.58 -25.51 -8.68
N GLN A 160 -10.09 -25.07 -7.50
CA GLN A 160 -9.33 -25.93 -6.60
C GLN A 160 -10.19 -27.05 -6.00
N ALA A 161 -11.45 -26.74 -5.69
CA ALA A 161 -12.39 -27.72 -5.15
C ALA A 161 -12.98 -28.67 -6.22
N GLY A 162 -12.87 -28.33 -7.50
CA GLY A 162 -13.49 -29.06 -8.61
C GLY A 162 -14.99 -28.79 -8.80
N HIS A 163 -15.59 -27.97 -7.97
CA HIS A 163 -17.00 -27.61 -8.04
C HIS A 163 -17.28 -26.24 -7.41
N LYS A 164 -18.42 -25.63 -7.74
CA LYS A 164 -18.89 -24.41 -7.08
C LYS A 164 -19.31 -24.70 -5.65
N LYS A 165 -18.83 -23.88 -4.73
CA LYS A 165 -19.14 -24.00 -3.32
C LYS A 165 -19.40 -22.64 -2.68
N ARG A 166 -20.40 -22.58 -1.80
CA ARG A 166 -20.66 -21.38 -0.99
C ARG A 166 -19.62 -21.29 0.13
N ARG A 167 -18.93 -20.14 0.22
CA ARG A 167 -17.95 -19.82 1.26
C ARG A 167 -18.26 -18.45 1.85
N ASN A 168 -17.86 -18.25 3.10
CA ASN A 168 -17.86 -16.94 3.71
C ASN A 168 -16.45 -16.36 3.56
N TYR A 169 -16.33 -15.15 3.04
CA TYR A 169 -15.05 -14.51 2.81
C TYR A 169 -14.84 -13.40 3.83
N PHE A 170 -13.72 -13.45 4.52
CA PHE A 170 -13.27 -12.47 5.49
C PHE A 170 -12.13 -11.66 4.88
N TYR A 171 -12.48 -10.56 4.25
CA TYR A 171 -11.49 -9.68 3.64
C TYR A 171 -10.78 -8.86 4.70
N THR A 172 -9.47 -8.91 4.69
CA THR A 172 -8.61 -8.19 5.63
C THR A 172 -7.52 -7.44 4.89
N THR A 173 -7.08 -6.31 5.42
CA THR A 173 -5.97 -5.53 4.88
C THR A 173 -5.30 -4.72 5.97
N PHE A 174 -4.17 -4.10 5.66
CA PHE A 174 -3.54 -3.08 6.49
C PHE A 174 -3.55 -1.73 5.77
N LEU A 175 -3.87 -0.71 6.53
CA LEU A 175 -3.69 0.67 6.13
C LEU A 175 -2.49 1.28 6.85
N ARG A 176 -1.91 2.27 6.23
CA ARG A 176 -0.78 3.02 6.74
C ARG A 176 -1.01 4.50 6.49
N ASN A 177 -0.35 5.36 7.27
CA ASN A 177 -0.31 6.79 6.94
C ASN A 177 0.02 6.97 5.45
N PRO A 178 -0.79 7.72 4.67
CA PRO A 178 -0.64 7.80 3.21
C PRO A 178 0.72 8.32 2.77
N THR A 179 1.24 9.35 3.45
CA THR A 179 2.55 9.95 3.16
C THR A 179 3.69 8.97 3.41
N ASP A 180 3.70 8.30 4.56
CA ASP A 180 4.70 7.30 4.91
C ASP A 180 4.68 6.11 3.95
N ARG A 181 3.47 5.70 3.54
CA ARG A 181 3.29 4.64 2.56
C ARG A 181 3.86 5.06 1.21
N PHE A 182 3.54 6.28 0.74
CA PHE A 182 4.02 6.82 -0.53
C PHE A 182 5.56 6.90 -0.58
N ILE A 183 6.17 7.50 0.44
CA ILE A 183 7.65 7.60 0.55
C ILE A 183 8.28 6.20 0.62
N SER A 184 7.65 5.27 1.33
CA SER A 184 8.14 3.88 1.38
C SER A 184 8.06 3.19 0.02
N GLU A 185 7.06 3.51 -0.80
CA GLU A 185 6.93 3.01 -2.17
C GLU A 185 7.99 3.62 -3.08
N PHE A 186 8.15 4.95 -3.05
CA PHE A 186 9.21 5.65 -3.77
C PHE A 186 10.58 5.01 -3.50
N ARG A 187 10.98 4.91 -2.22
CA ARG A 187 12.26 4.30 -1.85
C ARG A 187 12.40 2.84 -2.29
N HIS A 188 11.29 2.13 -2.42
CA HIS A 188 11.30 0.74 -2.87
C HIS A 188 11.53 0.65 -4.38
N VAL A 189 10.82 1.43 -5.18
CA VAL A 189 10.93 1.40 -6.64
C VAL A 189 12.24 2.02 -7.13
N GLN A 190 12.74 3.07 -6.46
CA GLN A 190 14.02 3.69 -6.72
C GLN A 190 15.20 2.70 -6.65
N ARG A 191 15.08 1.65 -5.83
CA ARG A 191 16.10 0.59 -5.71
C ARG A 191 15.89 -0.58 -6.67
N GLY A 192 15.13 -0.40 -7.72
CA GLY A 192 14.91 -1.45 -8.71
C GLY A 192 13.88 -2.51 -8.28
N ALA A 193 12.79 -2.11 -7.60
CA ALA A 193 11.73 -3.07 -7.31
C ALA A 193 11.04 -3.55 -8.58
N THR A 194 10.93 -4.86 -8.73
CA THR A 194 10.51 -5.58 -9.92
C THR A 194 9.00 -5.54 -10.18
N TRP A 195 8.36 -4.38 -10.08
CA TRP A 195 6.92 -4.26 -10.40
C TRP A 195 6.64 -3.93 -11.87
N ILE A 196 7.68 -3.82 -12.68
CA ILE A 196 7.59 -3.54 -14.13
C ILE A 196 6.72 -4.58 -14.84
N SER A 197 6.82 -5.84 -14.41
CA SER A 197 6.04 -6.94 -14.98
C SER A 197 4.63 -7.08 -14.36
N SER A 198 4.22 -6.19 -13.45
CA SER A 198 2.89 -6.22 -12.88
C SER A 198 1.86 -5.91 -13.94
N LYS A 199 1.02 -6.88 -14.26
CA LYS A 199 -0.18 -6.63 -15.05
C LYS A 199 -1.25 -6.05 -14.12
N HIS A 200 -1.62 -4.81 -14.40
CA HIS A 200 -2.78 -4.20 -13.76
C HIS A 200 -4.01 -4.65 -14.52
N VAL A 201 -4.92 -5.27 -13.82
CA VAL A 201 -6.17 -5.82 -14.39
C VAL A 201 -7.33 -5.05 -13.79
N CYS A 202 -8.32 -4.71 -14.60
CA CYS A 202 -9.58 -4.15 -14.16
C CYS A 202 -10.68 -4.68 -15.08
N ASP A 203 -11.79 -5.10 -14.51
CA ASP A 203 -12.90 -5.77 -15.23
C ASP A 203 -12.44 -6.99 -16.04
N GLY A 204 -11.51 -7.76 -15.47
CA GLY A 204 -10.95 -8.95 -16.12
C GLY A 204 -10.02 -8.66 -17.30
N LYS A 205 -9.76 -7.39 -17.62
CA LYS A 205 -8.90 -6.97 -18.74
C LYS A 205 -7.61 -6.35 -18.25
N PRO A 206 -6.45 -6.74 -18.78
CA PRO A 206 -5.20 -6.05 -18.47
C PRO A 206 -5.22 -4.64 -19.07
N ALA A 207 -4.74 -3.66 -18.29
CA ALA A 207 -4.56 -2.30 -18.79
C ALA A 207 -3.56 -2.28 -19.96
N SER A 208 -3.93 -1.60 -21.04
CA SER A 208 -3.02 -1.32 -22.14
C SER A 208 -2.09 -0.15 -21.81
N ILE A 209 -1.06 0.06 -22.63
CA ILE A 209 -0.18 1.23 -22.50
C ILE A 209 -0.95 2.56 -22.71
N ASN A 210 -2.07 2.52 -23.43
CA ASN A 210 -2.92 3.68 -23.61
C ASN A 210 -3.79 3.95 -22.40
N ASP A 211 -4.18 2.92 -21.65
CA ASP A 211 -4.96 3.05 -20.42
C ASP A 211 -4.07 3.52 -19.27
N LEU A 212 -2.87 2.99 -19.20
CA LEU A 212 -1.91 3.24 -18.13
C LEU A 212 -0.50 3.50 -18.71
N PRO A 213 -0.26 4.70 -19.26
CA PRO A 213 1.07 5.09 -19.76
C PRO A 213 2.11 5.04 -18.63
N THR A 214 3.34 4.68 -18.99
CA THR A 214 4.47 4.68 -18.06
C THR A 214 5.23 5.99 -18.13
N CYS A 215 5.66 6.51 -16.96
CA CYS A 215 6.56 7.67 -16.86
C CYS A 215 8.03 7.24 -16.67
N PHE A 216 8.32 5.97 -16.82
CA PHE A 216 9.65 5.40 -16.63
C PHE A 216 10.10 4.61 -17.86
N ASP A 217 11.40 4.38 -17.99
CA ASP A 217 11.93 3.48 -19.02
C ASP A 217 11.42 2.04 -18.77
N PRO A 218 10.70 1.44 -19.72
CA PRO A 218 10.17 0.07 -19.55
C PRO A 218 11.22 -0.99 -19.26
N ARG A 219 12.50 -0.75 -19.53
CA ARG A 219 13.61 -1.70 -19.31
C ARG A 219 14.10 -1.71 -17.87
N ILE A 220 14.16 -0.53 -17.24
CA ILE A 220 14.70 -0.36 -15.88
C ILE A 220 13.63 0.00 -14.84
N GLY A 221 12.43 0.38 -15.29
CA GLY A 221 11.36 0.84 -14.40
C GLY A 221 11.71 2.16 -13.73
N TRP A 222 11.40 2.22 -12.45
CA TRP A 222 11.66 3.38 -11.61
C TRP A 222 13.05 3.35 -10.93
N GLU A 223 13.98 2.47 -11.35
CA GLU A 223 15.31 2.39 -10.75
C GLU A 223 16.06 3.71 -10.95
N GLY A 224 16.61 4.25 -9.86
CA GLY A 224 17.34 5.52 -9.88
C GLY A 224 16.50 6.78 -9.99
N VAL A 225 15.16 6.67 -10.08
CA VAL A 225 14.26 7.83 -10.22
C VAL A 225 14.43 8.83 -9.08
N SER A 226 14.41 10.13 -9.39
CA SER A 226 14.32 11.18 -8.38
C SER A 226 12.91 11.25 -7.77
N LEU A 227 12.79 11.83 -6.57
CA LEU A 227 11.47 11.99 -5.95
C LEU A 227 10.60 12.97 -6.77
N GLU A 228 11.19 13.96 -7.37
CA GLU A 228 10.48 14.94 -8.21
C GLU A 228 9.86 14.27 -9.44
N GLU A 229 10.63 13.46 -10.17
CA GLU A 229 10.13 12.69 -11.31
C GLU A 229 9.03 11.72 -10.89
N PHE A 230 9.21 11.04 -9.75
CA PHE A 230 8.22 10.11 -9.23
C PHE A 230 6.90 10.79 -8.85
N ILE A 231 6.95 12.01 -8.28
CA ILE A 231 5.77 12.81 -7.94
C ILE A 231 5.12 13.42 -9.19
N SER A 232 5.92 13.84 -10.16
CA SER A 232 5.42 14.54 -11.35
C SER A 232 4.73 13.63 -12.36
N CYS A 233 4.83 12.32 -12.20
CA CYS A 233 4.17 11.36 -13.09
C CYS A 233 2.66 11.32 -12.85
N PRO A 234 1.80 11.73 -13.79
CA PRO A 234 0.35 11.75 -13.61
C PRO A 234 -0.27 10.34 -13.52
N TYR A 235 0.41 9.33 -14.07
CA TYR A 235 -0.04 7.94 -14.07
C TYR A 235 0.59 7.12 -12.94
N ASN A 236 1.17 7.79 -11.94
CA ASN A 236 1.82 7.10 -10.83
C ASN A 236 0.79 6.47 -9.89
N LEU A 237 0.65 5.16 -9.98
CA LEU A 237 -0.28 4.39 -9.14
C LEU A 237 0.05 4.41 -7.64
N ALA A 238 1.17 5.03 -7.22
CA ALA A 238 1.46 5.25 -5.81
C ALA A 238 0.53 6.28 -5.16
N PHE A 239 0.00 7.24 -5.96
CA PHE A 239 -1.02 8.17 -5.47
C PHE A 239 -2.33 7.45 -5.17
N ASN A 240 -3.00 7.87 -4.12
CA ASN A 240 -4.31 7.35 -3.70
C ASN A 240 -4.41 5.80 -3.70
N ARG A 241 -3.25 5.11 -3.58
CA ARG A 241 -3.19 3.67 -3.72
C ARG A 241 -4.13 2.92 -2.78
N GLN A 242 -4.22 3.34 -1.52
CA GLN A 242 -5.08 2.66 -0.56
C GLN A 242 -6.55 2.80 -0.95
N THR A 243 -6.99 4.01 -1.29
CA THR A 243 -8.35 4.26 -1.79
C THR A 243 -8.62 3.44 -3.05
N ARG A 244 -7.75 3.50 -4.03
CA ARG A 244 -7.90 2.79 -5.30
C ARG A 244 -7.96 1.27 -5.11
N MET A 245 -7.12 0.71 -4.26
CA MET A 245 -7.12 -0.75 -4.04
C MET A 245 -8.30 -1.25 -3.22
N LEU A 246 -9.04 -0.38 -2.56
CA LEU A 246 -10.23 -0.70 -1.77
C LEU A 246 -11.52 -0.33 -2.48
N SER A 247 -11.48 0.45 -3.55
CA SER A 247 -12.65 0.86 -4.32
C SER A 247 -12.99 -0.13 -5.43
N ASN A 248 -14.23 -0.05 -5.92
CA ASN A 248 -14.61 -0.64 -7.18
C ASN A 248 -14.22 0.31 -8.32
N LEU A 249 -13.12 0.02 -8.99
CA LEU A 249 -12.57 0.86 -10.07
C LEU A 249 -13.45 0.89 -11.32
N SER A 250 -14.33 -0.08 -11.51
CA SER A 250 -15.28 -0.09 -12.65
C SER A 250 -16.19 1.13 -12.61
N LEU A 251 -16.49 1.68 -11.41
CA LEU A 251 -17.32 2.86 -11.23
C LEU A 251 -16.71 4.14 -11.83
N VAL A 252 -15.39 4.16 -12.03
CA VAL A 252 -14.65 5.32 -12.57
C VAL A 252 -13.94 5.01 -13.89
N GLY A 253 -14.39 3.96 -14.60
CA GLY A 253 -13.79 3.53 -15.86
C GLY A 253 -12.40 2.94 -15.72
N CYS A 254 -12.15 2.21 -14.64
CA CYS A 254 -10.87 1.56 -14.35
C CYS A 254 -9.72 2.57 -14.24
N TYR A 255 -8.75 2.52 -15.15
CA TYR A 255 -7.60 3.45 -15.16
C TYR A 255 -7.85 4.74 -15.96
N GLU A 256 -9.04 4.91 -16.56
CA GLU A 256 -9.37 6.09 -17.36
C GLU A 256 -9.37 7.37 -16.50
N HIS A 257 -9.75 7.28 -15.21
CA HIS A 257 -9.72 8.38 -14.26
C HIS A 257 -8.31 9.00 -14.09
N LEU A 258 -7.23 8.26 -14.34
CA LEU A 258 -5.87 8.80 -14.30
C LEU A 258 -5.56 9.69 -15.50
N ARG A 259 -6.22 9.47 -16.63
CA ARG A 259 -6.04 10.27 -17.87
C ARG A 259 -6.84 11.55 -17.83
N LYS A 260 -7.98 11.53 -17.16
CA LYS A 260 -8.88 12.68 -17.02
C LYS A 260 -9.33 12.77 -15.56
N PRO A 261 -8.41 13.14 -14.65
CA PRO A 261 -8.75 13.25 -13.23
C PRO A 261 -9.90 14.24 -13.05
N SER A 262 -10.89 13.87 -12.25
CA SER A 262 -11.97 14.75 -11.85
C SER A 262 -12.27 14.57 -10.38
N TYR A 263 -12.67 15.65 -9.73
CA TYR A 263 -13.09 15.63 -8.32
C TYR A 263 -14.22 14.60 -8.09
N GLU A 264 -15.15 14.51 -9.03
CA GLU A 264 -16.29 13.59 -8.92
C GLU A 264 -15.86 12.12 -8.95
N GLN A 265 -14.90 11.75 -9.81
CA GLN A 265 -14.34 10.40 -9.84
C GLN A 265 -13.57 10.06 -8.57
N ASP A 266 -12.79 11.00 -8.05
CA ASP A 266 -12.07 10.81 -6.78
C ASP A 266 -13.05 10.63 -5.61
N LYS A 267 -14.15 11.40 -5.58
CA LYS A 267 -15.23 11.27 -4.62
C LYS A 267 -15.91 9.89 -4.71
N ILE A 268 -16.25 9.45 -5.92
CA ILE A 268 -16.84 8.12 -6.16
C ILE A 268 -15.91 7.02 -5.65
N MET A 269 -14.60 7.09 -5.97
CA MET A 269 -13.62 6.12 -5.48
C MET A 269 -13.54 6.12 -3.95
N MET A 270 -13.50 7.30 -3.34
CA MET A 270 -13.41 7.43 -1.88
C MET A 270 -14.65 6.84 -1.19
N GLU A 271 -15.84 7.15 -1.67
CA GLU A 271 -17.08 6.61 -1.10
C GLU A 271 -17.18 5.10 -1.32
N SER A 272 -16.79 4.59 -2.50
CA SER A 272 -16.70 3.16 -2.75
C SER A 272 -15.74 2.47 -1.80
N ALA A 273 -14.55 3.04 -1.58
CA ALA A 273 -13.57 2.48 -0.65
C ALA A 273 -14.08 2.47 0.81
N LYS A 274 -14.73 3.55 1.26
CA LYS A 274 -15.35 3.64 2.58
C LYS A 274 -16.47 2.61 2.75
N GLN A 275 -17.35 2.50 1.76
CA GLN A 275 -18.44 1.52 1.78
C GLN A 275 -17.91 0.09 1.84
N ASN A 276 -16.90 -0.24 1.03
CA ASN A 276 -16.29 -1.57 1.02
C ASN A 276 -15.61 -1.89 2.36
N LEU A 277 -14.92 -0.90 2.98
CA LEU A 277 -14.33 -1.07 4.30
C LEU A 277 -15.38 -1.37 5.37
N ARG A 278 -16.57 -0.77 5.29
CA ARG A 278 -17.65 -1.01 6.25
C ARG A 278 -18.36 -2.34 6.04
N GLN A 279 -18.56 -2.76 4.80
CA GLN A 279 -19.43 -3.89 4.45
C GLN A 279 -18.68 -5.19 4.18
N VAL A 280 -17.45 -5.10 3.70
CA VAL A 280 -16.69 -6.25 3.19
C VAL A 280 -15.45 -6.54 4.03
N PHE A 281 -14.80 -5.49 4.54
CA PHE A 281 -13.61 -5.64 5.36
C PHE A 281 -13.97 -5.68 6.85
N TYR A 282 -13.32 -6.57 7.57
CA TYR A 282 -13.52 -6.70 9.01
C TYR A 282 -12.89 -5.53 9.77
N SER A 283 -13.70 -4.84 10.59
CA SER A 283 -13.32 -3.61 11.29
C SER A 283 -12.51 -3.81 12.59
N ASP A 284 -12.51 -5.01 13.18
CA ASP A 284 -11.83 -5.27 14.47
C ASP A 284 -10.32 -4.98 14.47
N TYR A 285 -9.70 -4.82 13.32
CA TYR A 285 -8.28 -4.51 13.21
C TYR A 285 -7.94 -3.03 13.34
N TYR A 286 -8.90 -2.13 13.16
CA TYR A 286 -8.66 -0.68 13.22
C TYR A 286 -8.31 -0.16 14.62
N THR A 287 -8.82 -0.80 15.65
CA THR A 287 -8.64 -0.36 17.04
C THR A 287 -7.29 -0.71 17.66
N GLN A 288 -6.60 -1.72 17.16
CA GLN A 288 -5.34 -2.17 17.76
C GLN A 288 -4.08 -1.46 17.24
N VAL A 289 -4.09 -0.91 16.04
CA VAL A 289 -2.92 -0.21 15.47
C VAL A 289 -2.73 1.20 16.04
N LYS A 290 -3.75 1.78 16.69
CA LYS A 290 -3.69 3.13 17.28
C LYS A 290 -3.02 3.19 18.67
N LYS A 291 -2.64 2.06 19.27
CA LYS A 291 -2.10 1.98 20.64
C LYS A 291 -0.61 1.68 20.75
N ARG A 292 0.20 1.89 19.68
CA ARG A 292 1.67 1.79 19.80
C ARG A 292 2.37 2.90 19.04
#